data_973003738f3940b12a1a9416e0960b87
#
_entry.id   973003738f3940b12a1a9416e0960b87
#
_cell.length_a   1.000
_cell.length_b   1.000
_cell.length_c   1.000
_cell.angle_alpha   90.00
_cell.angle_beta   90.00
_cell.angle_gamma   90.00
#
_symmetry.space_group_name_H-M   'P 1'
#
loop_
_entity.id
_entity.type
_entity.pdbx_description
1 polymer ?
#
loop_
_entity_poly.entity_id
_entity_poly.type
_entity_poly.pdbx_seq_one_letter_code
_entity_poly.pdbx_strand_id
1 'polypeptide(L)'
;FALVVLFAGPAGTAARVRKGLRTAARRLGLSFTLKPTRPRRSTAPYDLAILVNEHEKLPPSNKGALRKFAAAARRSGLDVEFIEREDYSRLAEFDGLFIRETTQVNHHTYRFARRALANGLVVIDDPDSILRCTNKVYLAELLARNKIPIPRTVIVHRDNRDRVQLTLGLPCILKLPDSSFSQGVIKVENKLALLEAIDAMLERSDLIIAQEYLPTSYDWRIGVLDREPLFACKYFMVREHWQIYKSEAGKLRDGQTESIPLDQVPPVVLNTARRAARLIGEGFYGVDLKQFGRKAMVIEINDNPNVDAGVEDGLLKESLYDQVMRVFRRRMDEKKHRTSNGAS
;
A
#
# COMPACT_ATOMS: atom_id res chain seq x y z
N PHE A 1 17.28 -19.61 15.68
CA PHE A 1 18.12 -20.03 14.56
C PHE A 1 17.25 -20.78 13.57
N ALA A 2 17.03 -20.25 12.36
CA ALA A 2 16.37 -20.95 11.27
C ALA A 2 17.44 -21.52 10.35
N LEU A 3 17.48 -22.83 10.21
CA LEU A 3 18.33 -23.51 9.25
C LEU A 3 17.54 -23.69 7.94
N VAL A 4 17.92 -22.97 6.89
CA VAL A 4 17.36 -23.17 5.54
C VAL A 4 18.27 -24.16 4.82
N VAL A 5 17.78 -25.36 4.53
CA VAL A 5 18.46 -26.34 3.68
C VAL A 5 17.79 -26.36 2.33
N LEU A 6 18.45 -25.82 1.32
CA LEU A 6 18.05 -25.93 -0.10
C LEU A 6 18.60 -27.24 -0.67
N PHE A 7 17.75 -28.06 -1.25
CA PHE A 7 18.14 -29.32 -1.86
C PHE A 7 17.60 -29.44 -3.29
N ALA A 8 18.51 -29.43 -4.25
CA ALA A 8 18.22 -29.76 -5.65
C ALA A 8 18.75 -31.18 -5.94
N GLY A 9 17.87 -32.16 -6.14
CA GLY A 9 18.24 -33.54 -6.45
C GLY A 9 17.05 -34.39 -6.87
N PRO A 10 17.28 -35.62 -7.43
CA PRO A 10 16.23 -36.50 -7.90
C PRO A 10 15.22 -36.83 -6.82
N ALA A 11 13.94 -37.03 -7.19
CA ALA A 11 12.79 -37.18 -6.27
C ALA A 11 12.97 -38.23 -5.13
N GLY A 12 13.71 -39.30 -5.38
CA GLY A 12 13.99 -40.35 -4.37
C GLY A 12 14.94 -39.93 -3.24
N THR A 13 15.85 -39.00 -3.54
CA THR A 13 16.84 -38.49 -2.57
C THR A 13 16.18 -37.46 -1.64
N ALA A 14 15.28 -36.64 -2.17
CA ALA A 14 14.53 -35.65 -1.38
C ALA A 14 13.66 -36.31 -0.29
N ALA A 15 13.06 -37.47 -0.53
CA ALA A 15 12.25 -38.21 0.44
C ALA A 15 13.09 -38.72 1.63
N ARG A 16 14.29 -39.21 1.38
CA ARG A 16 15.23 -39.72 2.42
C ARG A 16 15.74 -38.56 3.28
N VAL A 17 16.13 -37.44 2.67
CA VAL A 17 16.59 -36.24 3.39
C VAL A 17 15.47 -35.66 4.26
N ARG A 18 14.25 -35.58 3.75
CA ARG A 18 13.06 -35.17 4.53
C ARG A 18 12.83 -36.05 5.76
N LYS A 19 12.97 -37.34 5.61
CA LYS A 19 12.81 -38.29 6.74
C LYS A 19 13.90 -38.10 7.79
N GLY A 20 15.15 -37.90 7.38
CA GLY A 20 16.30 -37.60 8.25
C GLY A 20 16.13 -36.29 9.02
N LEU A 21 15.75 -35.20 8.33
CA LEU A 21 15.53 -33.89 8.94
C LEU A 21 14.36 -33.89 9.93
N ARG A 22 13.26 -34.59 9.65
CA ARG A 22 12.15 -34.77 10.60
C ARG A 22 12.56 -35.51 11.87
N THR A 23 13.40 -36.53 11.73
CA THR A 23 13.90 -37.30 12.86
C THR A 23 14.84 -36.46 13.74
N ALA A 24 15.75 -35.71 13.12
CA ALA A 24 16.66 -34.81 13.82
C ALA A 24 15.91 -33.66 14.53
N ALA A 25 14.94 -33.07 13.90
CA ALA A 25 14.14 -32.00 14.49
C ALA A 25 13.31 -32.47 15.70
N ARG A 26 12.68 -33.66 15.61
CA ARG A 26 11.96 -34.25 16.75
C ARG A 26 12.90 -34.49 17.95
N ARG A 27 14.14 -34.90 17.72
CA ARG A 27 15.13 -35.08 18.78
C ARG A 27 15.55 -33.76 19.45
N LEU A 28 15.45 -32.66 18.74
CA LEU A 28 15.82 -31.32 19.20
C LEU A 28 14.62 -30.50 19.69
N GLY A 29 13.41 -31.08 19.75
CA GLY A 29 12.20 -30.38 20.17
C GLY A 29 11.76 -29.28 19.19
N LEU A 30 12.23 -29.31 17.91
CA LEU A 30 11.92 -28.35 16.90
C LEU A 30 10.78 -28.87 16.02
N SER A 31 9.76 -28.05 15.77
CA SER A 31 8.75 -28.29 14.73
C SER A 31 9.07 -27.50 13.51
N PHE A 32 9.13 -28.15 12.35
CA PHE A 32 9.17 -27.46 11.07
C PHE A 32 8.29 -28.17 10.05
N THR A 33 7.66 -27.41 9.21
CA THR A 33 6.86 -27.91 8.10
C THR A 33 7.64 -27.68 6.81
N LEU A 34 8.08 -28.78 6.16
CA LEU A 34 8.63 -28.70 4.82
C LEU A 34 7.45 -28.69 3.85
N LYS A 35 7.07 -27.54 3.35
CA LYS A 35 6.22 -27.47 2.15
C LYS A 35 7.04 -28.02 0.98
N PRO A 36 6.47 -28.88 0.12
CA PRO A 36 7.20 -29.35 -1.06
C PRO A 36 7.48 -28.17 -1.96
N THR A 37 8.75 -27.93 -2.32
CA THR A 37 9.08 -27.08 -3.46
C THR A 37 8.38 -27.68 -4.67
N ARG A 38 7.41 -26.98 -5.24
CA ARG A 38 6.78 -27.43 -6.47
C ARG A 38 7.84 -27.46 -7.57
N PRO A 39 7.99 -28.54 -8.33
CA PRO A 39 8.79 -28.48 -9.54
C PRO A 39 8.17 -27.40 -10.43
N ARG A 40 9.00 -26.52 -10.99
CA ARG A 40 8.60 -25.47 -11.94
C ARG A 40 7.75 -26.14 -13.04
N ARG A 41 6.44 -25.96 -12.99
CA ARG A 41 5.49 -26.54 -13.95
C ARG A 41 5.18 -25.58 -15.10
N SER A 42 5.66 -24.35 -14.99
CA SER A 42 5.36 -23.27 -15.93
C SER A 42 6.54 -23.05 -16.88
N THR A 43 6.24 -22.82 -18.15
CA THR A 43 7.17 -22.32 -19.16
C THR A 43 7.34 -20.80 -19.07
N ALA A 44 6.67 -20.14 -18.13
CA ALA A 44 6.79 -18.70 -17.89
C ALA A 44 8.23 -18.35 -17.45
N PRO A 45 8.78 -17.26 -17.98
CA PRO A 45 10.16 -16.84 -17.68
C PRO A 45 10.36 -16.33 -16.27
N TYR A 46 9.28 -15.94 -15.56
CA TYR A 46 9.32 -15.34 -14.21
C TYR A 46 8.21 -15.86 -13.32
N ASP A 47 8.51 -15.92 -12.01
CA ASP A 47 7.59 -16.30 -10.95
C ASP A 47 7.22 -15.07 -10.10
N LEU A 48 5.91 -14.75 -9.99
CA LEU A 48 5.38 -13.63 -9.21
C LEU A 48 4.63 -14.15 -7.98
N ALA A 49 5.05 -13.74 -6.79
CA ALA A 49 4.28 -13.91 -5.57
C ALA A 49 3.30 -12.76 -5.39
N ILE A 50 2.04 -13.05 -5.08
CA ILE A 50 1.05 -12.07 -4.62
C ILE A 50 0.77 -12.35 -3.14
N LEU A 51 1.23 -11.45 -2.24
CA LEU A 51 1.01 -11.57 -0.80
C LEU A 51 -0.41 -11.12 -0.46
N VAL A 52 -1.17 -12.00 0.16
CA VAL A 52 -2.56 -11.78 0.56
C VAL A 52 -2.80 -12.28 1.99
N ASN A 53 -3.90 -11.79 2.59
CA ASN A 53 -4.41 -12.30 3.86
C ASN A 53 -5.92 -12.56 3.70
N GLU A 54 -6.30 -13.83 3.68
CA GLU A 54 -7.71 -14.21 3.51
C GLU A 54 -8.62 -13.78 4.67
N HIS A 55 -8.03 -13.46 5.82
CA HIS A 55 -8.72 -13.06 7.05
C HIS A 55 -8.79 -11.54 7.25
N GLU A 56 -8.19 -10.76 6.35
CA GLU A 56 -8.23 -9.31 6.44
C GLU A 56 -9.65 -8.79 6.17
N LYS A 57 -10.16 -7.95 7.08
CA LYS A 57 -11.54 -7.42 6.97
C LYS A 57 -11.70 -6.42 5.85
N LEU A 58 -10.67 -5.64 5.58
CA LEU A 58 -10.63 -4.57 4.59
C LEU A 58 -9.36 -4.70 3.74
N PRO A 59 -9.25 -5.77 2.93
CA PRO A 59 -8.06 -5.95 2.10
C PRO A 59 -8.01 -4.89 1.00
N PRO A 60 -6.82 -4.53 0.52
CA PRO A 60 -6.68 -3.55 -0.56
C PRO A 60 -7.17 -4.06 -1.93
N SER A 61 -7.58 -5.32 -2.00
CA SER A 61 -8.24 -5.90 -3.18
C SER A 61 -9.24 -6.97 -2.80
N ASN A 62 -10.43 -6.86 -3.36
CA ASN A 62 -11.42 -7.92 -3.25
C ASN A 62 -11.02 -9.17 -4.08
N LYS A 63 -11.67 -10.32 -3.80
CA LYS A 63 -11.36 -11.59 -4.49
C LYS A 63 -11.51 -11.51 -6.01
N GLY A 64 -12.38 -10.63 -6.51
CA GLY A 64 -12.56 -10.37 -7.93
C GLY A 64 -11.31 -9.75 -8.55
N ALA A 65 -10.79 -8.68 -7.93
CA ALA A 65 -9.59 -8.00 -8.37
C ALA A 65 -8.35 -8.91 -8.29
N LEU A 66 -8.19 -9.69 -7.21
CA LEU A 66 -7.08 -10.64 -7.07
C LEU A 66 -7.06 -11.66 -8.23
N ARG A 67 -8.22 -12.21 -8.61
CA ARG A 67 -8.33 -13.12 -9.76
C ARG A 67 -7.94 -12.43 -11.06
N LYS A 68 -8.34 -11.17 -11.26
CA LYS A 68 -7.99 -10.39 -12.44
C LYS A 68 -6.49 -10.06 -12.48
N PHE A 69 -5.87 -9.70 -11.37
CA PHE A 69 -4.41 -9.55 -11.28
C PHE A 69 -3.69 -10.84 -11.68
N ALA A 70 -4.09 -11.99 -11.13
CA ALA A 70 -3.49 -13.28 -11.48
C ALA A 70 -3.66 -13.63 -12.97
N ALA A 71 -4.82 -13.35 -13.55
CA ALA A 71 -5.08 -13.57 -14.97
C ALA A 71 -4.21 -12.66 -15.85
N ALA A 72 -4.09 -11.36 -15.50
CA ALA A 72 -3.25 -10.38 -16.19
C ALA A 72 -1.76 -10.76 -16.12
N ALA A 73 -1.31 -11.24 -14.98
CA ALA A 73 0.07 -11.70 -14.80
C ALA A 73 0.40 -12.85 -15.74
N ARG A 74 -0.49 -13.86 -15.84
CA ARG A 74 -0.31 -14.99 -16.77
C ARG A 74 -0.28 -14.52 -18.23
N ARG A 75 -1.15 -13.57 -18.62
CA ARG A 75 -1.11 -12.94 -19.95
C ARG A 75 0.21 -12.22 -20.22
N SER A 76 0.83 -11.67 -19.18
CA SER A 76 2.14 -11.00 -19.24
C SER A 76 3.33 -11.97 -19.18
N GLY A 77 3.10 -13.30 -19.17
CA GLY A 77 4.14 -14.32 -19.08
C GLY A 77 4.75 -14.46 -17.70
N LEU A 78 3.99 -14.17 -16.64
CA LEU A 78 4.38 -14.40 -15.26
C LEU A 78 3.62 -15.61 -14.72
N ASP A 79 4.31 -16.56 -14.09
CA ASP A 79 3.63 -17.56 -13.27
C ASP A 79 3.28 -16.95 -11.90
N VAL A 80 2.08 -17.23 -11.40
CA VAL A 80 1.55 -16.54 -10.21
C VAL A 80 1.21 -17.51 -9.12
N GLU A 81 1.71 -17.23 -7.93
CA GLU A 81 1.31 -17.90 -6.70
C GLU A 81 0.81 -16.88 -5.67
N PHE A 82 -0.37 -17.14 -5.07
CA PHE A 82 -0.80 -16.42 -3.88
C PHE A 82 -0.07 -16.99 -2.67
N ILE A 83 0.56 -16.12 -1.91
CA ILE A 83 1.31 -16.46 -0.72
C ILE A 83 0.75 -15.73 0.50
N GLU A 84 0.95 -16.29 1.67
CA GLU A 84 0.54 -15.75 2.95
C GLU A 84 1.75 -15.53 3.87
N ARG A 85 1.51 -14.99 5.04
CA ARG A 85 2.54 -14.68 6.05
C ARG A 85 3.48 -15.85 6.34
N GLU A 86 2.98 -17.07 6.33
CA GLU A 86 3.72 -18.31 6.62
C GLU A 86 4.74 -18.67 5.52
N ASP A 87 4.56 -18.12 4.30
CA ASP A 87 5.43 -18.37 3.16
C ASP A 87 6.68 -17.46 3.12
N TYR A 88 6.92 -16.68 4.19
CA TYR A 88 8.06 -15.76 4.28
C TYR A 88 9.42 -16.38 3.92
N SER A 89 9.65 -17.64 4.27
CA SER A 89 10.89 -18.36 3.95
C SER A 89 11.06 -18.68 2.46
N ARG A 90 9.97 -18.68 1.71
CA ARG A 90 9.91 -19.03 0.28
C ARG A 90 10.15 -17.86 -0.67
N LEU A 91 10.30 -16.65 -0.16
CA LEU A 91 10.43 -15.45 -1.01
C LEU A 91 11.57 -15.55 -2.03
N ALA A 92 12.65 -16.26 -1.73
CA ALA A 92 13.75 -16.46 -2.66
C ALA A 92 13.41 -17.36 -3.88
N GLU A 93 12.23 -17.99 -3.89
CA GLU A 93 11.74 -18.80 -5.02
C GLU A 93 11.14 -17.96 -6.14
N PHE A 94 10.92 -16.65 -5.92
CA PHE A 94 10.21 -15.74 -6.82
C PHE A 94 11.14 -14.68 -7.42
N ASP A 95 10.73 -14.13 -8.57
CA ASP A 95 11.37 -12.99 -9.24
C ASP A 95 10.72 -11.66 -8.84
N GLY A 96 9.48 -11.70 -8.38
CA GLY A 96 8.74 -10.52 -7.93
C GLY A 96 7.80 -10.77 -6.78
N LEU A 97 7.48 -9.68 -6.06
CA LEU A 97 6.50 -9.64 -4.98
C LEU A 97 5.52 -8.49 -5.21
N PHE A 98 4.24 -8.82 -5.28
CA PHE A 98 3.13 -7.87 -5.26
C PHE A 98 2.38 -7.96 -3.93
N ILE A 99 2.38 -6.89 -3.16
CA ILE A 99 1.72 -6.88 -1.85
C ILE A 99 0.27 -6.44 -2.03
N ARG A 100 -0.69 -7.30 -1.63
CA ARG A 100 -2.13 -7.03 -1.62
C ARG A 100 -2.75 -7.34 -0.26
N GLU A 101 -2.04 -6.95 0.78
CA GLU A 101 -2.43 -6.94 2.19
C GLU A 101 -2.03 -5.59 2.78
N THR A 102 -2.78 -5.05 3.74
CA THR A 102 -2.50 -3.73 4.35
C THR A 102 -1.07 -3.63 4.85
N THR A 103 -0.38 -2.58 4.42
CA THR A 103 1.02 -2.31 4.74
C THR A 103 1.15 -1.45 5.99
N GLN A 104 2.08 -1.79 6.85
CA GLN A 104 2.50 -0.99 8.01
C GLN A 104 3.95 -1.31 8.36
N VAL A 105 4.70 -0.34 8.89
CA VAL A 105 6.12 -0.52 9.24
C VAL A 105 6.33 -1.61 10.30
N ASN A 106 5.44 -1.71 11.27
CA ASN A 106 5.51 -2.72 12.34
C ASN A 106 4.81 -4.05 11.98
N HIS A 107 4.45 -4.23 10.70
CA HIS A 107 3.73 -5.40 10.22
C HIS A 107 4.65 -6.35 9.43
N HIS A 108 4.21 -7.61 9.23
CA HIS A 108 4.99 -8.56 8.43
C HIS A 108 5.13 -8.14 6.97
N THR A 109 4.17 -7.39 6.41
CA THR A 109 4.22 -6.88 5.02
C THR A 109 5.49 -6.07 4.76
N TYR A 110 5.90 -5.20 5.67
CA TYR A 110 7.16 -4.46 5.57
C TYR A 110 8.38 -5.37 5.59
N ARG A 111 8.37 -6.41 6.44
CA ARG A 111 9.46 -7.42 6.47
C ARG A 111 9.52 -8.21 5.17
N PHE A 112 8.37 -8.55 4.57
CA PHE A 112 8.30 -9.18 3.25
C PHE A 112 8.91 -8.27 2.19
N ALA A 113 8.50 -6.99 2.12
CA ALA A 113 9.04 -6.02 1.18
C ALA A 113 10.58 -5.89 1.30
N ARG A 114 11.09 -5.73 2.53
CA ARG A 114 12.54 -5.64 2.79
C ARG A 114 13.30 -6.89 2.36
N ARG A 115 12.80 -8.08 2.72
CA ARG A 115 13.46 -9.33 2.36
C ARG A 115 13.41 -9.58 0.87
N ALA A 116 12.28 -9.32 0.21
CA ALA A 116 12.16 -9.46 -1.22
C ALA A 116 13.15 -8.53 -1.95
N LEU A 117 13.23 -7.26 -1.55
CA LEU A 117 14.20 -6.32 -2.11
C LEU A 117 15.65 -6.78 -1.89
N ALA A 118 16.01 -7.25 -0.68
CA ALA A 118 17.32 -7.77 -0.34
C ALA A 118 17.69 -9.03 -1.15
N ASN A 119 16.71 -9.89 -1.46
CA ASN A 119 16.87 -11.03 -2.35
C ASN A 119 16.87 -10.65 -3.83
N GLY A 120 16.69 -9.36 -4.11
CA GLY A 120 16.71 -8.82 -5.45
C GLY A 120 15.42 -9.07 -6.24
N LEU A 121 14.28 -9.28 -5.63
CA LEU A 121 13.00 -9.33 -6.33
C LEU A 121 12.58 -7.94 -6.82
N VAL A 122 11.73 -7.92 -7.83
CA VAL A 122 10.94 -6.71 -8.16
C VAL A 122 9.79 -6.63 -7.16
N VAL A 123 9.70 -5.54 -6.41
CA VAL A 123 8.70 -5.38 -5.34
C VAL A 123 7.81 -4.18 -5.62
N ILE A 124 6.50 -4.35 -5.51
CA ILE A 124 5.49 -3.29 -5.46
C ILE A 124 4.54 -3.62 -4.27
N ASP A 125 4.47 -2.77 -3.23
CA ASP A 125 5.28 -1.57 -3.06
C ASP A 125 6.54 -1.89 -2.28
N ASP A 126 7.60 -1.16 -2.60
CA ASP A 126 8.91 -1.33 -1.97
C ASP A 126 8.93 -0.78 -0.53
N PRO A 127 9.95 -1.17 0.29
CA PRO A 127 10.01 -0.76 1.70
C PRO A 127 10.08 0.74 1.93
N ASP A 128 10.73 1.48 1.02
CA ASP A 128 10.85 2.94 1.16
C ASP A 128 9.51 3.61 0.90
N SER A 129 8.74 3.10 -0.07
CA SER A 129 7.37 3.55 -0.34
C SER A 129 6.46 3.33 0.86
N ILE A 130 6.50 2.13 1.47
CA ILE A 130 5.74 1.81 2.68
C ILE A 130 6.12 2.78 3.81
N LEU A 131 7.41 3.00 4.06
CA LEU A 131 7.87 3.89 5.12
C LEU A 131 7.41 5.34 4.92
N ARG A 132 7.50 5.85 3.68
CA ARG A 132 7.14 7.24 3.35
C ARG A 132 5.64 7.49 3.41
N CYS A 133 4.82 6.53 3.02
CA CYS A 133 3.37 6.66 3.00
C CYS A 133 2.74 6.44 4.38
N THR A 134 3.27 5.51 5.18
CA THR A 134 2.68 5.15 6.48
C THR A 134 2.76 6.30 7.49
N ASN A 135 3.86 7.06 7.51
CA ASN A 135 4.05 8.12 8.50
C ASN A 135 3.56 9.48 7.97
N LYS A 136 2.39 9.92 8.46
CA LYS A 136 1.74 11.18 8.03
C LYS A 136 2.54 12.44 8.38
N VAL A 137 3.35 12.43 9.44
CA VAL A 137 4.24 13.56 9.80
C VAL A 137 5.31 13.69 8.72
N TYR A 138 6.01 12.61 8.43
CA TYR A 138 7.03 12.59 7.40
C TYR A 138 6.46 12.99 6.03
N LEU A 139 5.29 12.44 5.67
CA LEU A 139 4.63 12.75 4.40
C LEU A 139 4.28 14.23 4.29
N ALA A 140 3.72 14.83 5.33
CA ALA A 140 3.37 16.26 5.35
C ALA A 140 4.62 17.13 5.16
N GLU A 141 5.72 16.83 5.85
CA GLU A 141 6.99 17.55 5.70
C GLU A 141 7.59 17.37 4.29
N LEU A 142 7.59 16.15 3.77
CA LEU A 142 8.09 15.84 2.42
C LEU A 142 7.35 16.66 1.37
N LEU A 143 6.02 16.67 1.43
CA LEU A 143 5.18 17.41 0.49
C LEU A 143 5.39 18.93 0.62
N ALA A 144 5.43 19.46 1.84
CA ALA A 144 5.63 20.89 2.10
C ALA A 144 6.99 21.38 1.59
N ARG A 145 8.08 20.66 1.89
CA ARG A 145 9.45 20.97 1.40
C ARG A 145 9.54 21.01 -0.13
N ASN A 146 8.77 20.15 -0.79
CA ASN A 146 8.74 20.08 -2.27
C ASN A 146 7.66 20.96 -2.89
N LYS A 147 7.03 21.85 -2.13
CA LYS A 147 6.00 22.78 -2.61
C LYS A 147 4.84 22.08 -3.30
N ILE A 148 4.47 20.90 -2.81
CA ILE A 148 3.22 20.24 -3.15
C ILE A 148 2.11 20.86 -2.31
N PRO A 149 1.00 21.32 -2.90
CA PRO A 149 -0.10 21.87 -2.12
C PRO A 149 -0.70 20.82 -1.17
N ILE A 150 -0.74 21.14 0.12
CA ILE A 150 -1.41 20.40 1.18
C ILE A 150 -2.28 21.36 1.99
N PRO A 151 -3.28 20.91 2.74
CA PRO A 151 -3.97 21.74 3.72
C PRO A 151 -2.98 22.36 4.71
N ARG A 152 -3.29 23.52 5.26
CA ARG A 152 -2.46 24.08 6.35
C ARG A 152 -2.32 23.02 7.44
N THR A 153 -1.08 22.72 7.82
CA THR A 153 -0.75 21.60 8.69
C THR A 153 0.16 22.08 9.80
N VAL A 154 -0.11 21.65 11.03
CA VAL A 154 0.74 21.84 12.21
C VAL A 154 1.11 20.47 12.74
N ILE A 155 2.40 20.22 12.91
CA ILE A 155 2.89 19.08 13.68
C ILE A 155 2.80 19.49 15.15
N VAL A 156 1.98 18.75 15.92
CA VAL A 156 1.63 19.08 17.29
C VAL A 156 2.40 18.18 18.25
N HIS A 157 3.00 18.81 19.25
CA HIS A 157 3.61 18.20 20.42
C HIS A 157 3.14 18.93 21.69
N ARG A 158 3.54 18.46 22.87
CA ARG A 158 3.04 19.00 24.16
C ARG A 158 3.24 20.52 24.31
N ASP A 159 4.37 21.07 23.81
CA ASP A 159 4.74 22.48 24.04
C ASP A 159 4.07 23.46 23.06
N ASN A 160 3.46 22.98 21.94
CA ASN A 160 2.87 23.87 20.93
C ASN A 160 1.36 23.69 20.73
N ARG A 161 0.70 22.85 21.53
CA ARG A 161 -0.73 22.51 21.40
C ARG A 161 -1.64 23.74 21.36
N ASP A 162 -1.32 24.77 22.13
CA ASP A 162 -2.15 25.99 22.21
C ASP A 162 -2.12 26.83 20.93
N ARG A 163 -1.13 26.63 20.07
CA ARG A 163 -0.98 27.34 18.78
C ARG A 163 -1.89 26.80 17.69
N VAL A 164 -2.43 25.59 17.83
CA VAL A 164 -3.20 24.90 16.76
C VAL A 164 -4.39 25.74 16.33
N GLN A 165 -5.22 26.19 17.26
CA GLN A 165 -6.40 27.01 16.97
C GLN A 165 -6.04 28.35 16.29
N LEU A 166 -4.97 29.01 16.75
CA LEU A 166 -4.53 30.29 16.17
C LEU A 166 -4.03 30.13 14.73
N THR A 167 -3.40 28.98 14.44
CA THR A 167 -2.82 28.71 13.12
C THR A 167 -3.85 28.20 12.12
N LEU A 168 -4.73 27.28 12.53
CA LEU A 168 -5.63 26.56 11.62
C LEU A 168 -7.06 27.09 11.66
N GLY A 169 -7.50 27.67 12.78
CA GLY A 169 -8.92 27.94 13.05
C GLY A 169 -9.70 26.68 13.42
N LEU A 170 -11.02 26.82 13.48
CA LEU A 170 -11.96 25.73 13.74
C LEU A 170 -13.07 25.75 12.68
N PRO A 171 -13.59 24.61 12.26
CA PRO A 171 -13.17 23.27 12.65
C PRO A 171 -11.79 22.89 12.08
N CYS A 172 -11.09 21.96 12.74
CA CYS A 172 -9.86 21.37 12.22
C CYS A 172 -9.86 19.84 12.40
N ILE A 173 -8.90 19.18 11.77
CA ILE A 173 -8.76 17.72 11.76
C ILE A 173 -7.50 17.33 12.52
N LEU A 174 -7.61 16.42 13.48
CA LEU A 174 -6.48 15.79 14.16
C LEU A 174 -6.26 14.38 13.63
N LYS A 175 -5.00 13.98 13.46
CA LYS A 175 -4.62 12.67 12.94
C LYS A 175 -3.45 12.08 13.73
N LEU A 176 -3.54 10.80 14.08
CA LEU A 176 -2.37 10.03 14.53
C LEU A 176 -1.43 9.76 13.35
N PRO A 177 -0.09 9.75 13.56
CA PRO A 177 0.89 9.56 12.48
C PRO A 177 0.70 8.27 11.69
N ASP A 178 0.52 7.15 12.38
CA ASP A 178 0.56 5.80 11.81
C ASP A 178 -0.83 5.16 11.71
N SER A 179 -1.87 5.96 11.47
CA SER A 179 -3.25 5.48 11.36
C SER A 179 -3.67 5.26 9.91
N SER A 180 -4.50 4.23 9.65
CA SER A 180 -5.08 3.91 8.36
C SER A 180 -6.62 3.82 8.45
N PHE A 181 -7.31 3.84 7.31
CA PHE A 181 -8.78 3.71 7.22
C PHE A 181 -9.55 4.69 8.10
N SER A 182 -9.13 5.95 8.15
CA SER A 182 -9.72 7.00 9.01
C SER A 182 -9.72 6.68 10.52
N GLN A 183 -9.07 5.61 10.96
CA GLN A 183 -8.90 5.33 12.38
C GLN A 183 -7.90 6.33 12.98
N GLY A 184 -8.27 6.93 14.13
CA GLY A 184 -7.43 7.97 14.74
C GLY A 184 -7.44 9.30 14.00
N VAL A 185 -8.50 9.59 13.23
CA VAL A 185 -8.77 10.88 12.60
C VAL A 185 -10.02 11.48 13.24
N ILE A 186 -9.90 12.67 13.80
CA ILE A 186 -10.95 13.35 14.56
C ILE A 186 -11.18 14.75 14.00
N LYS A 187 -12.42 15.13 13.74
CA LYS A 187 -12.82 16.51 13.46
C LYS A 187 -13.21 17.18 14.78
N VAL A 188 -12.61 18.32 15.06
CA VAL A 188 -12.89 19.11 16.26
C VAL A 188 -13.45 20.47 15.89
N GLU A 189 -14.49 20.91 16.59
CA GLU A 189 -15.32 22.06 16.22
C GLU A 189 -15.23 23.22 17.23
N ASN A 190 -14.71 22.96 18.43
CA ASN A 190 -14.56 23.98 19.48
C ASN A 190 -13.23 23.80 20.23
N LYS A 191 -12.83 24.86 20.96
CA LYS A 191 -11.55 24.93 21.65
C LYS A 191 -11.37 23.86 22.74
N LEU A 192 -12.43 23.59 23.52
CA LEU A 192 -12.35 22.62 24.61
C LEU A 192 -12.12 21.22 24.05
N ALA A 193 -12.95 20.79 23.10
CA ALA A 193 -12.80 19.49 22.42
C ALA A 193 -11.43 19.39 21.71
N LEU A 194 -10.89 20.49 21.19
CA LEU A 194 -9.56 20.50 20.56
C LEU A 194 -8.46 20.13 21.58
N LEU A 195 -8.44 20.77 22.73
CA LEU A 195 -7.41 20.52 23.75
C LEU A 195 -7.52 19.12 24.34
N GLU A 196 -8.76 18.68 24.67
CA GLU A 196 -9.03 17.33 25.16
C GLU A 196 -8.59 16.25 24.15
N ALA A 197 -8.92 16.43 22.87
CA ALA A 197 -8.53 15.49 21.82
C ALA A 197 -7.01 15.47 21.60
N ILE A 198 -6.34 16.63 21.62
CA ILE A 198 -4.87 16.70 21.52
C ILE A 198 -4.23 15.96 22.69
N ASP A 199 -4.64 16.22 23.92
CA ASP A 199 -4.08 15.60 25.09
C ASP A 199 -4.24 14.06 25.04
N ALA A 200 -5.45 13.58 24.73
CA ALA A 200 -5.72 12.14 24.59
C ALA A 200 -4.91 11.48 23.45
N MET A 201 -4.65 12.19 22.36
CA MET A 201 -3.85 11.66 21.26
C MET A 201 -2.35 11.68 21.59
N LEU A 202 -1.87 12.70 22.33
CA LEU A 202 -0.48 12.79 22.77
C LEU A 202 -0.12 11.80 23.90
N GLU A 203 -1.09 11.15 24.53
CA GLU A 203 -0.84 9.98 25.37
C GLU A 203 -0.44 8.74 24.56
N ARG A 204 -0.80 8.70 23.28
CA ARG A 204 -0.58 7.55 22.39
C ARG A 204 0.55 7.74 21.38
N SER A 205 0.98 8.99 21.19
CA SER A 205 2.04 9.34 20.21
C SER A 205 2.71 10.65 20.64
N ASP A 206 4.03 10.72 20.51
CA ASP A 206 4.78 11.96 20.84
C ASP A 206 4.45 13.13 19.90
N LEU A 207 4.02 12.81 18.69
CA LEU A 207 3.62 13.78 17.67
C LEU A 207 2.24 13.40 17.10
N ILE A 208 1.44 14.42 16.80
CA ILE A 208 0.21 14.27 16.02
C ILE A 208 0.14 15.34 14.94
N ILE A 209 -0.75 15.16 13.98
CA ILE A 209 -0.99 16.14 12.92
C ILE A 209 -2.31 16.86 13.18
N ALA A 210 -2.28 18.20 13.13
CA ALA A 210 -3.47 19.00 13.01
C ALA A 210 -3.50 19.64 11.62
N GLN A 211 -4.65 19.55 10.93
CA GLN A 211 -4.87 20.13 9.61
C GLN A 211 -6.13 20.97 9.57
N GLU A 212 -6.12 22.04 8.75
CA GLU A 212 -7.35 22.77 8.47
C GLU A 212 -8.42 21.84 7.88
N TYR A 213 -9.67 22.05 8.27
CA TYR A 213 -10.79 21.32 7.69
C TYR A 213 -11.18 21.94 6.34
N LEU A 214 -11.16 21.11 5.31
CA LEU A 214 -11.54 21.49 3.96
C LEU A 214 -12.81 20.72 3.57
N PRO A 215 -14.00 21.36 3.58
CA PRO A 215 -15.24 20.70 3.20
C PRO A 215 -15.31 20.50 1.68
N THR A 216 -15.54 19.26 1.25
CA THR A 216 -15.77 18.87 -0.14
C THR A 216 -16.88 17.84 -0.19
N SER A 217 -17.61 17.74 -1.28
CA SER A 217 -18.62 16.71 -1.49
C SER A 217 -18.02 15.34 -1.85
N TYR A 218 -16.81 15.35 -2.39
CA TYR A 218 -16.02 14.16 -2.72
C TYR A 218 -14.53 14.46 -2.62
N ASP A 219 -13.74 13.40 -2.50
CA ASP A 219 -12.28 13.43 -2.66
C ASP A 219 -11.91 12.74 -3.97
N TRP A 220 -10.90 13.27 -4.65
CA TRP A 220 -10.26 12.59 -5.76
C TRP A 220 -9.34 11.48 -5.22
N ARG A 221 -9.46 10.27 -5.76
CA ARG A 221 -8.46 9.22 -5.68
C ARG A 221 -7.82 9.06 -7.05
N ILE A 222 -6.54 9.40 -7.16
CA ILE A 222 -5.75 9.19 -8.38
C ILE A 222 -4.81 8.00 -8.14
N GLY A 223 -5.05 6.90 -8.85
CA GLY A 223 -4.10 5.79 -8.90
C GLY A 223 -2.92 6.19 -9.80
N VAL A 224 -1.72 6.15 -9.24
CA VAL A 224 -0.47 6.46 -9.97
C VAL A 224 0.40 5.22 -9.96
N LEU A 225 0.72 4.72 -11.14
CA LEU A 225 1.59 3.57 -11.35
C LEU A 225 2.83 4.01 -12.10
N ASP A 226 4.02 3.66 -11.58
CA ASP A 226 5.27 3.92 -12.28
C ASP A 226 5.42 5.38 -12.72
N ARG A 227 5.07 6.29 -11.81
CA ARG A 227 5.10 7.76 -11.96
C ARG A 227 3.99 8.38 -12.82
N GLU A 228 3.11 7.58 -13.44
CA GLU A 228 2.05 8.11 -14.32
C GLU A 228 0.65 7.75 -13.81
N PRO A 229 -0.33 8.67 -13.93
CA PRO A 229 -1.71 8.39 -13.56
C PRO A 229 -2.27 7.21 -14.35
N LEU A 230 -2.87 6.26 -13.65
CA LEU A 230 -3.48 5.06 -14.21
C LEU A 230 -5.00 5.13 -14.22
N PHE A 231 -5.60 5.55 -13.11
CA PHE A 231 -7.05 5.71 -12.98
C PHE A 231 -7.39 6.90 -12.08
N ALA A 232 -8.62 7.36 -12.18
CA ALA A 232 -9.19 8.39 -11.31
C ALA A 232 -10.58 8.01 -10.85
N CYS A 233 -10.84 8.23 -9.55
CA CYS A 233 -12.16 8.07 -8.95
C CYS A 233 -12.51 9.29 -8.12
N LYS A 234 -13.82 9.59 -8.03
CA LYS A 234 -14.39 10.45 -7.00
C LYS A 234 -14.96 9.57 -5.90
N TYR A 235 -14.49 9.78 -4.69
CA TYR A 235 -15.02 9.13 -3.49
C TYR A 235 -15.91 10.13 -2.77
N PHE A 236 -17.22 9.92 -2.85
CA PHE A 236 -18.19 10.82 -2.25
C PHE A 236 -18.24 10.63 -0.73
N MET A 237 -18.44 11.73 -0.01
CA MET A 237 -18.66 11.68 1.43
C MET A 237 -19.92 10.86 1.74
N VAL A 238 -19.88 10.08 2.83
CA VAL A 238 -21.09 9.43 3.33
C VAL A 238 -22.12 10.50 3.67
N ARG A 239 -23.39 10.24 3.33
CA ARG A 239 -24.48 11.20 3.58
C ARG A 239 -24.47 11.68 5.03
N GLU A 240 -24.50 13.00 5.19
CA GLU A 240 -24.44 13.66 6.52
C GLU A 240 -23.16 13.37 7.32
N HIS A 241 -22.07 13.00 6.63
CA HIS A 241 -20.79 12.77 7.26
C HIS A 241 -19.67 13.50 6.48
N TRP A 242 -18.59 13.82 7.16
CA TRP A 242 -17.46 14.58 6.60
C TRP A 242 -16.33 13.67 6.05
N GLN A 243 -16.50 12.36 6.15
CA GLN A 243 -15.55 11.34 5.66
C GLN A 243 -16.20 10.46 4.60
N ILE A 244 -15.37 9.84 3.78
CA ILE A 244 -15.75 8.83 2.79
C ILE A 244 -16.12 7.48 3.45
N TYR A 245 -15.70 7.26 4.69
CA TYR A 245 -16.04 6.08 5.50
C TYR A 245 -16.73 6.50 6.79
N LYS A 246 -17.76 5.79 7.19
CA LYS A 246 -18.44 5.93 8.48
C LYS A 246 -18.56 4.57 9.16
N SER A 247 -18.05 4.44 10.38
CA SER A 247 -18.24 3.24 11.19
C SER A 247 -19.50 3.37 12.02
N GLU A 248 -20.52 2.56 11.73
CA GLU A 248 -21.77 2.48 12.50
C GLU A 248 -22.00 1.05 12.97
N ALA A 249 -22.17 0.86 14.27
CA ALA A 249 -22.43 -0.45 14.89
C ALA A 249 -21.47 -1.57 14.43
N GLY A 250 -20.17 -1.25 14.25
CA GLY A 250 -19.16 -2.21 13.81
C GLY A 250 -19.19 -2.53 12.31
N LYS A 251 -20.05 -1.86 11.54
CA LYS A 251 -20.06 -1.95 10.07
C LYS A 251 -19.47 -0.67 9.47
N LEU A 252 -18.58 -0.83 8.53
CA LEU A 252 -18.06 0.27 7.73
C LEU A 252 -19.08 0.55 6.60
N ARG A 253 -19.54 1.79 6.50
CA ARG A 253 -20.26 2.29 5.33
C ARG A 253 -19.31 3.18 4.55
N ASP A 254 -19.21 2.94 3.26
CA ASP A 254 -18.50 3.76 2.29
C ASP A 254 -19.48 4.64 1.51
N GLY A 255 -18.98 5.78 1.07
CA GLY A 255 -19.69 6.64 0.14
C GLY A 255 -19.72 6.01 -1.26
N GLN A 256 -20.53 6.61 -2.15
CA GLN A 256 -20.53 6.22 -3.56
C GLN A 256 -19.16 6.51 -4.18
N THR A 257 -18.76 5.68 -5.15
CA THR A 257 -17.55 5.88 -5.93
C THR A 257 -17.91 6.02 -7.41
N GLU A 258 -17.31 6.98 -8.09
CA GLU A 258 -17.47 7.21 -9.51
C GLU A 258 -16.10 7.18 -10.19
N SER A 259 -15.91 6.28 -11.16
CA SER A 259 -14.70 6.25 -11.98
C SER A 259 -14.78 7.33 -13.07
N ILE A 260 -13.73 8.14 -13.21
CA ILE A 260 -13.67 9.28 -14.12
C ILE A 260 -12.58 9.03 -15.17
N PRO A 261 -12.85 9.22 -16.49
CA PRO A 261 -11.82 9.18 -17.51
C PRO A 261 -10.72 10.22 -17.22
N LEU A 262 -9.45 9.85 -17.43
CA LEU A 262 -8.32 10.73 -17.10
C LEU A 262 -8.33 12.06 -17.87
N ASP A 263 -8.84 12.06 -19.08
CA ASP A 263 -9.00 13.26 -19.92
C ASP A 263 -10.09 14.21 -19.41
N GLN A 264 -10.99 13.74 -18.55
CA GLN A 264 -12.02 14.55 -17.88
C GLN A 264 -11.59 15.02 -16.48
N VAL A 265 -10.48 14.53 -15.95
CA VAL A 265 -9.94 14.99 -14.67
C VAL A 265 -9.26 16.34 -14.84
N PRO A 266 -9.54 17.34 -14.00
CA PRO A 266 -8.87 18.64 -14.10
C PRO A 266 -7.35 18.49 -14.10
N PRO A 267 -6.63 19.16 -15.02
CA PRO A 267 -5.16 19.03 -15.14
C PRO A 267 -4.41 19.34 -13.82
N VAL A 268 -4.94 20.25 -13.01
CA VAL A 268 -4.35 20.57 -11.70
C VAL A 268 -4.37 19.38 -10.76
N VAL A 269 -5.40 18.55 -10.79
CA VAL A 269 -5.53 17.34 -9.96
C VAL A 269 -4.49 16.30 -10.40
N LEU A 270 -4.47 15.95 -11.70
CA LEU A 270 -3.52 14.98 -12.25
C LEU A 270 -2.06 15.40 -12.04
N ASN A 271 -1.74 16.68 -12.33
CA ASN A 271 -0.38 17.18 -12.18
C ASN A 271 0.07 17.20 -10.71
N THR A 272 -0.83 17.55 -9.78
CA THR A 272 -0.52 17.53 -8.35
C THR A 272 -0.31 16.10 -7.87
N ALA A 273 -1.19 15.16 -8.24
CA ALA A 273 -1.05 13.75 -7.92
C ALA A 273 0.27 13.16 -8.44
N ARG A 274 0.58 13.39 -9.72
CA ARG A 274 1.83 12.92 -10.35
C ARG A 274 3.07 13.46 -9.65
N ARG A 275 3.11 14.76 -9.36
CA ARG A 275 4.24 15.38 -8.66
C ARG A 275 4.41 14.81 -7.26
N ALA A 276 3.31 14.62 -6.54
CA ALA A 276 3.32 14.06 -5.19
C ALA A 276 3.81 12.60 -5.17
N ALA A 277 3.26 11.75 -6.05
CA ALA A 277 3.65 10.35 -6.17
C ALA A 277 5.15 10.17 -6.54
N ARG A 278 5.70 11.05 -7.39
CA ARG A 278 7.13 11.03 -7.76
C ARG A 278 8.07 11.25 -6.58
N LEU A 279 7.62 11.89 -5.51
CA LEU A 279 8.40 12.04 -4.27
C LEU A 279 8.46 10.75 -3.46
N ILE A 280 7.47 9.88 -3.64
CA ILE A 280 7.44 8.57 -2.98
C ILE A 280 8.33 7.58 -3.73
N GLY A 281 8.11 7.42 -5.03
CA GLY A 281 8.92 6.48 -5.82
C GLY A 281 8.28 6.12 -7.16
N GLU A 282 8.50 4.87 -7.57
CA GLU A 282 8.02 4.30 -8.83
C GLU A 282 6.98 3.18 -8.61
N GLY A 283 6.44 3.08 -7.40
CA GLY A 283 5.49 2.04 -7.02
C GLY A 283 4.09 2.21 -7.62
N PHE A 284 3.10 1.71 -6.89
CA PHE A 284 1.71 1.86 -7.20
C PHE A 284 1.00 2.59 -6.05
N TYR A 285 0.62 3.83 -6.27
CA TYR A 285 0.14 4.72 -5.22
C TYR A 285 -1.28 5.20 -5.47
N GLY A 286 -2.04 5.38 -4.38
CA GLY A 286 -3.30 6.10 -4.37
C GLY A 286 -3.11 7.48 -3.77
N VAL A 287 -3.24 8.53 -4.56
CA VAL A 287 -3.15 9.91 -4.10
C VAL A 287 -4.53 10.45 -3.86
N ASP A 288 -4.82 10.84 -2.61
CA ASP A 288 -6.08 11.48 -2.23
C ASP A 288 -5.95 12.99 -2.26
N LEU A 289 -6.83 13.65 -2.99
CA LEU A 289 -6.80 15.09 -3.14
C LEU A 289 -8.18 15.71 -2.94
N LYS A 290 -8.17 16.89 -2.33
CA LYS A 290 -9.32 17.80 -2.33
C LYS A 290 -9.12 18.91 -3.37
N GLN A 291 -10.17 19.22 -4.10
CA GLN A 291 -10.14 20.28 -5.12
C GLN A 291 -11.00 21.46 -4.71
N PHE A 292 -10.43 22.67 -4.81
CA PHE A 292 -11.09 23.95 -4.59
C PHE A 292 -10.81 24.87 -5.77
N GLY A 293 -11.79 25.05 -6.63
CA GLY A 293 -11.62 25.82 -7.85
C GLY A 293 -10.42 25.32 -8.68
N ARG A 294 -9.40 26.16 -8.80
CA ARG A 294 -8.17 25.85 -9.57
C ARG A 294 -7.02 25.27 -8.72
N LYS A 295 -7.26 24.92 -7.47
CA LYS A 295 -6.27 24.34 -6.58
C LYS A 295 -6.64 22.90 -6.23
N ALA A 296 -5.66 22.02 -6.23
CA ALA A 296 -5.78 20.65 -5.71
C ALA A 296 -4.76 20.48 -4.60
N MET A 297 -5.21 19.95 -3.46
CA MET A 297 -4.38 19.74 -2.27
C MET A 297 -4.32 18.26 -1.93
N VAL A 298 -3.13 17.73 -1.72
CA VAL A 298 -2.93 16.34 -1.31
C VAL A 298 -3.31 16.18 0.15
N ILE A 299 -4.18 15.22 0.42
CA ILE A 299 -4.63 14.85 1.76
C ILE A 299 -3.84 13.66 2.31
N GLU A 300 -3.56 12.68 1.43
CA GLU A 300 -2.85 11.45 1.76
C GLU A 300 -2.27 10.82 0.50
N ILE A 301 -1.18 10.07 0.67
CA ILE A 301 -0.67 9.16 -0.37
C ILE A 301 -0.60 7.78 0.27
N ASN A 302 -1.25 6.82 -0.36
CA ASN A 302 -1.26 5.43 0.08
C ASN A 302 -0.35 4.62 -0.84
N ASP A 303 0.63 3.91 -0.29
CA ASP A 303 1.20 2.75 -0.93
C ASP A 303 0.14 1.64 -0.94
N ASN A 304 0.24 0.69 -1.81
CA ASN A 304 -0.73 -0.40 -1.89
C ASN A 304 -2.20 0.10 -1.93
N PRO A 305 -2.58 0.92 -2.92
CA PRO A 305 -3.91 1.51 -3.00
C PRO A 305 -4.99 0.47 -3.21
N ASN A 306 -6.21 0.76 -2.78
CA ASN A 306 -7.35 -0.08 -3.07
C ASN A 306 -7.54 -0.23 -4.59
N VAL A 307 -7.75 -1.46 -5.01
CA VAL A 307 -8.23 -1.83 -6.34
C VAL A 307 -9.24 -2.94 -6.17
N ASP A 308 -10.51 -2.57 -6.23
CA ASP A 308 -11.63 -3.49 -6.15
C ASP A 308 -12.29 -3.67 -7.52
N ALA A 309 -12.57 -4.92 -7.88
CA ALA A 309 -13.30 -5.21 -9.11
C ALA A 309 -14.72 -4.64 -9.00
N GLY A 310 -15.07 -3.79 -9.96
CA GLY A 310 -16.33 -3.06 -10.00
C GLY A 310 -16.26 -1.64 -9.43
N VAL A 311 -15.12 -1.22 -8.88
CA VAL A 311 -14.88 0.12 -8.32
C VAL A 311 -13.80 0.83 -9.12
N GLU A 312 -12.53 0.66 -8.79
CA GLU A 312 -11.41 1.37 -9.45
C GLU A 312 -11.19 0.88 -10.90
N ASP A 313 -11.55 -0.35 -11.19
CA ASP A 313 -11.51 -0.88 -12.57
C ASP A 313 -12.73 -0.51 -13.43
N GLY A 314 -13.62 0.32 -12.91
CA GLY A 314 -14.91 0.66 -13.53
C GLY A 314 -14.82 1.04 -15.01
N LEU A 315 -13.81 1.81 -15.41
CA LEU A 315 -13.55 2.22 -16.80
C LEU A 315 -12.54 1.32 -17.50
N LEU A 316 -11.39 1.09 -16.87
CA LEU A 316 -10.27 0.39 -17.50
C LEU A 316 -10.48 -1.11 -17.59
N LYS A 317 -11.37 -1.69 -16.77
CA LYS A 317 -11.66 -3.11 -16.75
C LYS A 317 -10.37 -3.95 -16.63
N GLU A 318 -10.18 -4.91 -17.53
CA GLU A 318 -8.98 -5.77 -17.56
C GLU A 318 -7.68 -5.01 -17.84
N SER A 319 -7.77 -3.87 -18.56
CA SER A 319 -6.60 -3.06 -18.92
C SER A 319 -5.87 -2.49 -17.69
N LEU A 320 -6.58 -2.20 -16.58
CA LEU A 320 -5.95 -1.76 -15.34
C LEU A 320 -4.94 -2.80 -14.85
N TYR A 321 -5.38 -4.04 -14.76
CA TYR A 321 -4.58 -5.16 -14.27
C TYR A 321 -3.42 -5.48 -15.20
N ASP A 322 -3.67 -5.44 -16.52
CA ASP A 322 -2.63 -5.66 -17.54
C ASP A 322 -1.53 -4.60 -17.46
N GLN A 323 -1.87 -3.33 -17.18
CA GLN A 323 -0.88 -2.26 -17.02
C GLN A 323 0.02 -2.50 -15.80
N VAL A 324 -0.55 -2.90 -14.66
CA VAL A 324 0.22 -3.22 -13.45
C VAL A 324 1.18 -4.38 -13.73
N MET A 325 0.71 -5.46 -14.35
CA MET A 325 1.54 -6.65 -14.62
C MET A 325 2.59 -6.40 -15.69
N ARG A 326 2.34 -5.51 -16.66
CA ARG A 326 3.36 -5.06 -17.62
C ARG A 326 4.51 -4.32 -16.94
N VAL A 327 4.25 -3.54 -15.90
CA VAL A 327 5.31 -2.88 -15.12
C VAL A 327 6.18 -3.92 -14.43
N PHE A 328 5.58 -4.94 -13.78
CA PHE A 328 6.34 -6.06 -13.21
C PHE A 328 7.22 -6.73 -14.25
N ARG A 329 6.63 -7.14 -15.38
CA ARG A 329 7.33 -7.84 -16.44
C ARG A 329 8.50 -7.01 -16.97
N ARG A 330 8.28 -5.75 -17.31
CA ARG A 330 9.33 -4.85 -17.79
C ARG A 330 10.49 -4.73 -16.79
N ARG A 331 10.21 -4.52 -15.50
CA ARG A 331 11.23 -4.38 -14.47
C ARG A 331 12.03 -5.67 -14.25
N MET A 332 11.39 -6.83 -14.37
CA MET A 332 12.08 -8.13 -14.31
C MET A 332 13.00 -8.32 -15.53
N ASP A 333 12.54 -7.97 -16.74
CA ASP A 333 13.34 -8.02 -17.95
C ASP A 333 14.56 -7.08 -17.84
N GLU A 334 14.38 -5.82 -17.44
CA GLU A 334 15.46 -4.83 -17.24
C GLU A 334 16.50 -5.34 -16.24
N LYS A 335 16.05 -5.95 -15.15
CA LYS A 335 16.95 -6.50 -14.14
C LYS A 335 17.77 -7.68 -14.68
N LYS A 336 17.14 -8.60 -15.41
CA LYS A 336 17.82 -9.73 -16.03
C LYS A 336 18.90 -9.28 -17.00
N HIS A 337 18.62 -8.25 -17.82
CA HIS A 337 19.59 -7.68 -18.74
C HIS A 337 20.78 -7.02 -18.01
N ARG A 338 20.56 -6.32 -16.89
CA ARG A 338 21.65 -5.72 -16.10
C ARG A 338 22.57 -6.79 -15.50
N THR A 339 22.01 -7.89 -15.02
CA THR A 339 22.80 -9.01 -14.46
C THR A 339 23.62 -9.73 -15.54
N SER A 340 23.10 -9.85 -16.75
CA SER A 340 23.79 -10.47 -17.88
C SER A 340 24.96 -9.61 -18.40
N ASN A 341 24.80 -8.28 -18.41
CA ASN A 341 25.82 -7.33 -18.90
C ASN A 341 26.88 -6.97 -17.84
N GLY A 342 26.63 -7.23 -16.55
CA GLY A 342 27.62 -7.00 -15.48
C GLY A 342 28.46 -8.20 -15.13
N ALA A 343 28.25 -9.34 -15.81
CA ALA A 343 29.02 -10.58 -15.63
C ALA A 343 30.04 -10.84 -16.77
N SER A 344 30.27 -9.86 -17.68
CA SER A 344 31.26 -9.88 -18.75
C SER A 344 32.50 -9.03 -18.43
#